data_11cfa02117f9ca5b229260510383ea77
#
_entry.id   11cfa02117f9ca5b229260510383ea77
#
_cell.length_a   1.000
_cell.length_b   1.000
_cell.length_c   1.000
_cell.angle_alpha   90.00
_cell.angle_beta   90.00
_cell.angle_gamma   90.00
#
_symmetry.space_group_name_H-M   'P 1'
#
loop_
_entity.id
_entity.type
_entity.pdbx_description
1 polymer ?
#
loop_
_entity_poly.entity_id
_entity_poly.type
_entity_poly.pdbx_seq_one_letter_code
_entity_poly.pdbx_strand_id
1 'polypeptide(L)'
;MNKKVIIIGSAWPLRAGGLATFNERLAKQFIQEGFDTSIYTFSLQYPNFLFPGSTQLSNEPAPAHLKIKACINSINPLNWVKVGNELRKLKPDYIVVRFWMPFFGPCLGTILKLVNRNKFTQIICIADNVIPHEKRMGDTLLTKYFFSSIHRFVTMSEKVNQDLKTFTQKPSINIVHPIYDNFGDIISKEEARKHLALPVNEKIILFLSLIHI
;
A
#
# COMPACT_ATOMS: atom_id res chain seq x y z
N MET A 1 -8.27 13.20 -23.01
CA MET A 1 -8.71 12.88 -21.62
C MET A 1 -7.53 12.32 -20.85
N ASN A 2 -7.30 12.78 -19.62
CA ASN A 2 -6.24 12.24 -18.79
C ASN A 2 -6.56 10.81 -18.39
N LYS A 3 -5.57 9.91 -18.43
CA LYS A 3 -5.74 8.53 -17.98
C LYS A 3 -6.08 8.49 -16.51
N LYS A 4 -7.00 7.62 -16.12
CA LYS A 4 -7.46 7.46 -14.75
C LYS A 4 -6.71 6.36 -14.01
N VAL A 5 -6.12 6.71 -12.86
CA VAL A 5 -5.40 5.79 -11.98
C VAL A 5 -6.11 5.67 -10.64
N ILE A 6 -6.35 4.46 -10.19
CA ILE A 6 -6.84 4.18 -8.84
C ILE A 6 -5.76 3.43 -8.08
N ILE A 7 -5.35 3.97 -6.93
CA ILE A 7 -4.47 3.27 -6.00
C ILE A 7 -5.34 2.60 -4.94
N ILE A 8 -5.14 1.30 -4.71
CA ILE A 8 -5.82 0.55 -3.66
C ILE A 8 -4.81 0.17 -2.58
N GLY A 9 -4.99 0.69 -1.38
CA GLY A 9 -4.10 0.41 -0.25
C GLY A 9 -4.31 1.36 0.92
N SER A 10 -3.44 1.25 1.94
CA SER A 10 -3.48 2.12 3.11
C SER A 10 -3.22 3.58 2.71
N ALA A 11 -4.02 4.49 3.24
CA ALA A 11 -3.88 5.94 3.14
C ALA A 11 -4.74 6.59 4.23
N TRP A 12 -4.73 7.89 4.37
CA TRP A 12 -5.66 8.59 5.24
C TRP A 12 -7.11 8.08 5.04
N PRO A 13 -7.95 7.88 6.08
CA PRO A 13 -7.78 8.26 7.48
C PRO A 13 -6.99 7.26 8.35
N LEU A 14 -6.33 6.28 7.77
CA LEU A 14 -5.45 5.39 8.53
C LEU A 14 -4.18 6.16 8.96
N ARG A 15 -3.59 5.72 10.08
CA ARG A 15 -2.36 6.33 10.60
C ARG A 15 -1.24 6.31 9.55
N ALA A 16 -0.49 7.39 9.51
CA ALA A 16 0.72 7.46 8.71
C ALA A 16 1.69 6.31 9.07
N GLY A 17 2.25 5.71 8.04
CA GLY A 17 3.20 4.60 8.12
C GLY A 17 3.73 4.29 6.74
N GLY A 18 4.71 3.43 6.62
CA GLY A 18 5.39 3.17 5.34
C GLY A 18 4.45 2.94 4.14
N LEU A 19 3.37 2.15 4.34
CA LEU A 19 2.41 1.88 3.26
C LEU A 19 1.55 3.09 2.91
N ALA A 20 1.02 3.81 3.90
CA ALA A 20 0.16 4.97 3.67
C ALA A 20 0.96 6.11 3.03
N THR A 21 2.09 6.46 3.63
CA THR A 21 3.00 7.48 3.09
C THR A 21 3.41 7.20 1.65
N PHE A 22 3.77 5.95 1.34
CA PHE A 22 4.14 5.57 -0.03
C PHE A 22 2.97 5.76 -1.01
N ASN A 23 1.78 5.29 -0.67
CA ASN A 23 0.61 5.38 -1.55
C ASN A 23 0.21 6.83 -1.81
N GLU A 24 0.25 7.68 -0.80
CA GLU A 24 -0.06 9.11 -0.91
C GLU A 24 0.96 9.86 -1.77
N ARG A 25 2.26 9.54 -1.62
CA ARG A 25 3.30 10.10 -2.47
C ARG A 25 3.21 9.61 -3.90
N LEU A 26 2.93 8.32 -4.10
CA LEU A 26 2.69 7.76 -5.44
C LEU A 26 1.50 8.42 -6.12
N ALA A 27 0.41 8.68 -5.39
CA ALA A 27 -0.74 9.41 -5.90
C ALA A 27 -0.37 10.85 -6.30
N LYS A 28 0.39 11.54 -5.45
CA LYS A 28 0.89 12.90 -5.74
C LYS A 28 1.72 12.91 -7.02
N GLN A 29 2.63 11.93 -7.18
CA GLN A 29 3.46 11.83 -8.38
C GLN A 29 2.62 11.56 -9.63
N PHE A 30 1.65 10.66 -9.58
CA PHE A 30 0.75 10.44 -10.73
C PHE A 30 -0.04 11.70 -11.10
N ILE A 31 -0.48 12.50 -10.11
CA ILE A 31 -1.17 13.76 -10.37
C ILE A 31 -0.22 14.76 -11.06
N GLN A 32 1.04 14.85 -10.62
CA GLN A 32 2.06 15.70 -11.25
C GLN A 32 2.37 15.29 -12.69
N GLU A 33 2.32 13.99 -12.97
CA GLU A 33 2.46 13.42 -14.34
C GLU A 33 1.17 13.57 -15.19
N GLY A 34 0.14 14.24 -14.67
CA GLY A 34 -1.09 14.54 -15.41
C GLY A 34 -2.15 13.44 -15.39
N PHE A 35 -2.05 12.43 -14.52
CA PHE A 35 -3.09 11.41 -14.37
C PHE A 35 -4.22 11.89 -13.45
N ASP A 36 -5.49 11.52 -13.77
CA ASP A 36 -6.60 11.66 -12.83
C ASP A 36 -6.53 10.53 -11.79
N THR A 37 -5.97 10.86 -10.62
CA THR A 37 -5.62 9.85 -9.61
C THR A 37 -6.52 9.96 -8.39
N SER A 38 -6.92 8.80 -7.86
CA SER A 38 -7.65 8.67 -6.59
C SER A 38 -7.14 7.47 -5.80
N ILE A 39 -7.24 7.54 -4.47
CA ILE A 39 -6.90 6.43 -3.58
C ILE A 39 -8.19 5.84 -3.00
N TYR A 40 -8.34 4.52 -3.11
CA TYR A 40 -9.36 3.72 -2.43
C TYR A 40 -8.70 3.04 -1.24
N THR A 41 -8.96 3.54 -0.06
CA THR A 41 -8.37 3.05 1.19
C THR A 41 -9.38 2.29 2.04
N PHE A 42 -8.90 1.72 3.13
CA PHE A 42 -9.73 0.95 4.02
C PHE A 42 -10.53 1.84 4.98
N SER A 43 -11.82 1.53 5.12
CA SER A 43 -12.65 1.97 6.25
C SER A 43 -12.42 1.09 7.48
N LEU A 44 -12.03 -0.19 7.25
CA LEU A 44 -11.54 -1.12 8.24
C LEU A 44 -10.41 -1.95 7.62
N GLN A 45 -9.17 -1.72 8.06
CA GLN A 45 -8.02 -2.46 7.54
C GLN A 45 -7.78 -3.75 8.32
N TYR A 46 -7.66 -3.67 9.63
CA TYR A 46 -7.50 -4.82 10.51
C TYR A 46 -8.67 -4.91 11.49
N PRO A 47 -9.28 -6.07 11.69
CA PRO A 47 -10.20 -6.27 12.79
C PRO A 47 -9.47 -6.11 14.13
N ASN A 48 -10.17 -5.67 15.18
CA ASN A 48 -9.56 -5.31 16.47
C ASN A 48 -8.71 -6.43 17.08
N PHE A 49 -9.08 -7.70 16.87
CA PHE A 49 -8.33 -8.84 17.39
C PHE A 49 -6.98 -9.09 16.67
N LEU A 50 -6.76 -8.49 15.50
CA LEU A 50 -5.49 -8.56 14.75
C LEU A 50 -4.66 -7.28 14.88
N PHE A 51 -5.20 -6.26 15.49
CA PHE A 51 -4.51 -4.98 15.63
C PHE A 51 -4.05 -4.76 17.08
N PRO A 52 -2.73 -4.72 17.34
CA PRO A 52 -2.20 -4.61 18.69
C PRO A 52 -2.29 -3.20 19.29
N GLY A 53 -2.64 -2.19 18.49
CA GLY A 53 -2.73 -0.79 18.89
C GLY A 53 -4.12 -0.35 19.35
N SER A 54 -4.21 0.84 19.94
CA SER A 54 -5.46 1.44 20.41
C SER A 54 -6.34 1.96 19.28
N THR A 55 -5.76 2.48 18.20
CA THR A 55 -6.47 2.99 17.02
C THR A 55 -5.66 2.85 15.75
N GLN A 56 -6.35 2.54 14.65
CA GLN A 56 -5.78 2.52 13.30
C GLN A 56 -5.91 3.88 12.60
N LEU A 57 -6.65 4.81 13.19
CA LEU A 57 -6.98 6.09 12.56
C LEU A 57 -5.96 7.16 12.94
N SER A 58 -5.71 8.06 12.01
CA SER A 58 -4.89 9.26 12.20
C SER A 58 -5.74 10.38 12.80
N ASN A 59 -5.10 11.20 13.63
CA ASN A 59 -5.67 12.46 14.11
C ASN A 59 -5.31 13.65 13.18
N GLU A 60 -4.50 13.41 12.15
CA GLU A 60 -4.09 14.45 11.22
C GLU A 60 -5.20 14.77 10.21
N PRO A 61 -5.25 16.01 9.70
CA PRO A 61 -6.21 16.38 8.67
C PRO A 61 -5.97 15.62 7.38
N ALA A 62 -7.02 15.50 6.56
CA ALA A 62 -6.90 14.88 5.24
C ALA A 62 -5.88 15.62 4.35
N PRO A 63 -5.05 14.93 3.58
CA PRO A 63 -4.15 15.54 2.61
C PRO A 63 -4.95 16.34 1.57
N ALA A 64 -4.79 17.67 1.56
CA ALA A 64 -5.64 18.60 0.81
C ALA A 64 -5.67 18.38 -0.71
N HIS A 65 -4.66 17.73 -1.27
CA HIS A 65 -4.49 17.57 -2.72
C HIS A 65 -4.77 16.17 -3.24
N LEU A 66 -5.24 15.26 -2.37
CA LEU A 66 -5.49 13.86 -2.72
C LEU A 66 -6.98 13.54 -2.68
N LYS A 67 -7.47 12.89 -3.71
CA LYS A 67 -8.83 12.31 -3.74
C LYS A 67 -8.78 10.95 -3.04
N ILE A 68 -9.12 10.88 -1.75
CA ILE A 68 -9.09 9.66 -0.96
C ILE A 68 -10.51 9.23 -0.60
N LYS A 69 -10.83 7.96 -0.86
CA LYS A 69 -12.11 7.33 -0.52
C LYS A 69 -11.88 6.15 0.44
N ALA A 70 -12.22 6.33 1.71
CA ALA A 70 -12.19 5.26 2.71
C ALA A 70 -13.45 4.41 2.60
N CYS A 71 -13.39 3.29 1.87
CA CYS A 71 -14.57 2.50 1.52
C CYS A 71 -14.36 0.98 1.57
N ILE A 72 -13.13 0.47 1.76
CA ILE A 72 -12.85 -0.96 1.75
C ILE A 72 -12.89 -1.49 3.18
N ASN A 73 -13.77 -2.46 3.43
CA ASN A 73 -13.79 -3.23 4.67
C ASN A 73 -13.15 -4.60 4.43
N SER A 74 -12.01 -4.86 5.07
CA SER A 74 -11.17 -6.05 4.81
C SER A 74 -11.84 -7.39 5.11
N ILE A 75 -12.89 -7.40 5.93
CA ILE A 75 -13.56 -8.63 6.40
C ILE A 75 -15.03 -8.76 5.95
N ASN A 76 -15.56 -7.80 5.18
CA ASN A 76 -16.96 -7.80 4.74
C ASN A 76 -17.11 -8.16 3.25
N PRO A 77 -17.51 -9.41 2.89
CA PRO A 77 -17.64 -9.82 1.49
C PRO A 77 -18.66 -9.01 0.69
N LEU A 78 -19.75 -8.55 1.29
CA LEU A 78 -20.74 -7.71 0.61
C LEU A 78 -20.11 -6.35 0.21
N ASN A 79 -19.26 -5.80 1.07
CA ASN A 79 -18.51 -4.60 0.77
C ASN A 79 -17.54 -4.82 -0.43
N TRP A 80 -16.86 -5.96 -0.48
CA TRP A 80 -15.95 -6.29 -1.58
C TRP A 80 -16.68 -6.31 -2.94
N VAL A 81 -17.86 -6.90 -2.95
CA VAL A 81 -18.71 -6.94 -4.16
C VAL A 81 -19.17 -5.54 -4.55
N LYS A 82 -19.58 -4.71 -3.59
CA LYS A 82 -19.98 -3.32 -3.82
C LYS A 82 -18.83 -2.51 -4.43
N VAL A 83 -17.66 -2.51 -3.78
CA VAL A 83 -16.48 -1.76 -4.24
C VAL A 83 -15.97 -2.29 -5.58
N GLY A 84 -15.92 -3.62 -5.76
CA GLY A 84 -15.50 -4.22 -7.02
C GLY A 84 -16.41 -3.86 -8.19
N ASN A 85 -17.74 -3.83 -7.99
CA ASN A 85 -18.69 -3.40 -9.02
C ASN A 85 -18.62 -1.90 -9.30
N GLU A 86 -18.37 -1.07 -8.31
CA GLU A 86 -18.14 0.36 -8.48
C GLU A 86 -16.91 0.60 -9.36
N LEU A 87 -15.77 0.02 -9.02
CA LEU A 87 -14.53 0.15 -9.80
C LEU A 87 -14.66 -0.45 -11.20
N ARG A 88 -15.39 -1.55 -11.35
CA ARG A 88 -15.69 -2.13 -12.67
C ARG A 88 -16.45 -1.16 -13.57
N LYS A 89 -17.44 -0.45 -13.03
CA LYS A 89 -18.25 0.55 -13.76
C LYS A 89 -17.44 1.81 -14.06
N LEU A 90 -16.57 2.22 -13.12
CA LEU A 90 -15.72 3.39 -13.26
C LEU A 90 -14.69 3.25 -14.39
N LYS A 91 -14.33 2.00 -14.75
CA LYS A 91 -13.36 1.66 -15.81
C LYS A 91 -12.10 2.51 -15.78
N PRO A 92 -11.33 2.54 -14.66
CA PRO A 92 -10.05 3.24 -14.67
C PRO A 92 -9.10 2.58 -15.67
N ASP A 93 -8.16 3.35 -16.24
CA ASP A 93 -7.10 2.80 -17.10
C ASP A 93 -6.19 1.87 -16.31
N TYR A 94 -5.83 2.30 -15.10
CA TYR A 94 -4.93 1.54 -14.23
C TYR A 94 -5.49 1.42 -12.82
N ILE A 95 -5.30 0.25 -12.23
CA ILE A 95 -5.37 0.05 -10.78
C ILE A 95 -3.98 -0.34 -10.30
N VAL A 96 -3.44 0.40 -9.34
CA VAL A 96 -2.22 0.04 -8.61
C VAL A 96 -2.64 -0.42 -7.22
N VAL A 97 -2.34 -1.68 -6.89
CA VAL A 97 -2.71 -2.27 -5.59
C VAL A 97 -1.46 -2.72 -4.84
N ARG A 98 -1.43 -2.47 -3.53
CA ARG A 98 -0.36 -2.97 -2.65
C ARG A 98 -0.71 -4.35 -2.09
N PHE A 99 0.31 -5.20 -1.99
CA PHE A 99 0.20 -6.50 -1.36
C PHE A 99 1.36 -6.72 -0.38
N TRP A 100 1.04 -6.91 0.90
CA TRP A 100 2.03 -7.09 1.96
C TRP A 100 1.75 -8.28 2.87
N MET A 101 0.53 -8.86 2.83
CA MET A 101 0.21 -10.07 3.57
C MET A 101 -1.00 -10.81 2.98
N PRO A 102 -1.02 -12.16 3.07
CA PRO A 102 -2.07 -13.01 2.50
C PRO A 102 -3.48 -12.74 3.04
N PHE A 103 -3.62 -12.23 4.27
CA PHE A 103 -4.90 -11.88 4.89
C PHE A 103 -5.79 -11.02 3.97
N PHE A 104 -5.21 -10.10 3.20
CA PHE A 104 -5.96 -9.25 2.27
C PHE A 104 -6.30 -9.95 0.95
N GLY A 105 -5.80 -11.15 0.73
CA GLY A 105 -6.03 -11.93 -0.50
C GLY A 105 -7.50 -12.07 -0.87
N PRO A 106 -8.39 -12.52 0.03
CA PRO A 106 -9.84 -12.66 -0.25
C PRO A 106 -10.50 -11.33 -0.61
N CYS A 107 -10.25 -10.30 0.16
CA CYS A 107 -10.83 -8.97 -0.03
C CYS A 107 -10.39 -8.37 -1.37
N LEU A 108 -9.11 -8.12 -1.50
CA LEU A 108 -8.55 -7.46 -2.69
C LEU A 108 -8.71 -8.34 -3.94
N GLY A 109 -8.50 -9.64 -3.82
CA GLY A 109 -8.68 -10.58 -4.93
C GLY A 109 -10.11 -10.58 -5.47
N THR A 110 -11.13 -10.54 -4.61
CA THR A 110 -12.54 -10.48 -5.02
C THR A 110 -12.86 -9.16 -5.71
N ILE A 111 -12.43 -8.02 -5.14
CA ILE A 111 -12.58 -6.70 -5.75
C ILE A 111 -11.99 -6.70 -7.16
N LEU A 112 -10.73 -7.14 -7.30
CA LEU A 112 -10.00 -7.09 -8.57
C LEU A 112 -10.53 -8.10 -9.61
N LYS A 113 -11.02 -9.27 -9.18
CA LYS A 113 -11.73 -10.20 -10.08
C LYS A 113 -12.98 -9.60 -10.68
N LEU A 114 -13.72 -8.82 -9.91
CA LEU A 114 -14.88 -8.09 -10.42
C LEU A 114 -14.48 -6.99 -11.41
N VAL A 115 -13.41 -6.25 -11.11
CA VAL A 115 -12.84 -5.25 -12.02
C VAL A 115 -12.43 -5.89 -13.34
N ASN A 116 -11.74 -7.03 -13.32
CA ASN A 116 -11.28 -7.74 -14.53
C ASN A 116 -12.43 -8.09 -15.51
N ARG A 117 -13.68 -8.15 -15.05
CA ARG A 117 -14.84 -8.35 -15.93
C ARG A 117 -15.10 -7.20 -16.90
N ASN A 118 -14.51 -6.00 -16.66
CA ASN A 118 -14.63 -4.90 -17.60
C ASN A 118 -13.70 -5.03 -18.82
N LYS A 119 -12.72 -5.95 -18.79
CA LYS A 119 -11.75 -6.26 -19.86
C LYS A 119 -10.97 -5.04 -20.39
N PHE A 120 -10.87 -4.00 -19.56
CA PHE A 120 -10.23 -2.74 -19.94
C PHE A 120 -9.10 -2.37 -18.97
N THR A 121 -9.39 -2.38 -17.68
CA THR A 121 -8.48 -1.91 -16.63
C THR A 121 -7.23 -2.78 -16.51
N GLN A 122 -6.05 -2.16 -16.56
CA GLN A 122 -4.79 -2.83 -16.27
C GLN A 122 -4.52 -2.81 -14.77
N ILE A 123 -4.30 -3.97 -14.16
CA ILE A 123 -4.07 -4.11 -12.71
C ILE A 123 -2.60 -4.43 -12.48
N ILE A 124 -1.94 -3.54 -11.72
CA ILE A 124 -0.53 -3.62 -11.35
C ILE A 124 -0.45 -3.80 -9.83
N CYS A 125 0.29 -4.80 -9.38
CA CYS A 125 0.53 -5.04 -7.96
C CYS A 125 1.94 -4.59 -7.58
N ILE A 126 2.05 -3.75 -6.56
CA ILE A 126 3.32 -3.51 -5.86
C ILE A 126 3.36 -4.52 -4.71
N ALA A 127 4.24 -5.50 -4.83
CA ALA A 127 4.42 -6.55 -3.82
C ALA A 127 5.54 -6.14 -2.85
N ASP A 128 5.15 -5.85 -1.61
CA ASP A 128 6.09 -5.52 -0.53
C ASP A 128 6.66 -6.76 0.14
N ASN A 129 5.81 -7.78 0.29
CA ASN A 129 6.16 -9.09 0.83
C ASN A 129 5.23 -10.15 0.22
N VAL A 130 5.79 -11.25 -0.24
CA VAL A 130 5.03 -12.35 -0.85
C VAL A 130 4.93 -13.54 0.09
N ILE A 131 6.03 -13.84 0.79
CA ILE A 131 6.10 -14.92 1.76
C ILE A 131 6.17 -14.31 3.16
N PRO A 132 5.12 -14.43 3.98
CA PRO A 132 5.16 -13.90 5.34
C PRO A 132 6.23 -14.57 6.17
N HIS A 133 6.81 -13.82 7.13
CA HIS A 133 7.82 -14.36 8.07
C HIS A 133 7.24 -15.52 8.89
N GLU A 134 5.99 -15.38 9.31
CA GLU A 134 5.23 -16.44 9.97
C GLU A 134 4.23 -17.03 8.98
N LYS A 135 4.56 -18.17 8.41
CA LYS A 135 3.68 -18.89 7.48
C LYS A 135 2.52 -19.53 8.24
N ARG A 136 1.32 -19.26 7.75
CA ARG A 136 0.08 -19.88 8.25
C ARG A 136 -0.50 -20.81 7.19
N MET A 137 -1.23 -21.82 7.66
CA MET A 137 -1.95 -22.71 6.75
C MET A 137 -2.97 -21.91 5.94
N GLY A 138 -2.92 -22.02 4.60
CA GLY A 138 -3.79 -21.28 3.68
C GLY A 138 -3.14 -20.03 3.04
N ASP A 139 -2.06 -19.47 3.57
CA ASP A 139 -1.42 -18.26 3.02
C ASP A 139 -1.10 -18.37 1.54
N THR A 140 -0.57 -19.52 1.12
CA THR A 140 -0.25 -19.78 -0.28
C THR A 140 -1.50 -19.74 -1.18
N LEU A 141 -2.62 -20.29 -0.70
CA LEU A 141 -3.89 -20.30 -1.44
C LEU A 141 -4.44 -18.87 -1.58
N LEU A 142 -4.44 -18.11 -0.49
CA LEU A 142 -4.92 -16.73 -0.45
C LEU A 142 -4.06 -15.82 -1.36
N THR A 143 -2.74 -15.98 -1.33
CA THR A 143 -1.82 -15.26 -2.21
C THR A 143 -2.08 -15.60 -3.68
N LYS A 144 -2.19 -16.88 -4.04
CA LYS A 144 -2.51 -17.32 -5.41
C LYS A 144 -3.86 -16.80 -5.87
N TYR A 145 -4.87 -16.80 -4.98
CA TYR A 145 -6.19 -16.25 -5.28
C TYR A 145 -6.11 -14.78 -5.66
N PHE A 146 -5.38 -13.97 -4.89
CA PHE A 146 -5.17 -12.56 -5.20
C PHE A 146 -4.36 -12.38 -6.49
N PHE A 147 -3.23 -13.07 -6.63
CA PHE A 147 -2.34 -12.95 -7.79
C PHE A 147 -3.02 -13.35 -9.11
N SER A 148 -4.04 -14.21 -9.06
CA SER A 148 -4.80 -14.57 -10.27
C SER A 148 -5.41 -13.37 -10.96
N SER A 149 -5.72 -12.30 -10.23
CA SER A 149 -6.37 -11.08 -10.72
C SER A 149 -5.39 -10.00 -11.20
N ILE A 150 -4.10 -10.17 -10.97
CA ILE A 150 -3.06 -9.19 -11.30
C ILE A 150 -2.55 -9.40 -12.73
N HIS A 151 -2.24 -8.33 -13.44
CA HIS A 151 -1.66 -8.40 -14.79
C HIS A 151 -0.14 -8.26 -14.76
N ARG A 152 0.40 -7.36 -13.93
CA ARG A 152 1.83 -7.06 -13.81
C ARG A 152 2.21 -6.84 -12.35
N PHE A 153 3.48 -7.07 -12.04
CA PHE A 153 4.02 -6.87 -10.70
C PHE A 153 5.17 -5.87 -10.69
N VAL A 154 5.28 -5.16 -9.58
CA VAL A 154 6.44 -4.35 -9.22
C VAL A 154 6.92 -4.86 -7.86
N THR A 155 8.21 -5.12 -7.73
CA THR A 155 8.87 -5.44 -6.47
C THR A 155 9.94 -4.38 -6.18
N MET A 156 10.27 -4.19 -4.92
CA MET A 156 11.26 -3.20 -4.49
C MET A 156 12.47 -3.83 -3.80
N SER A 157 12.59 -5.14 -3.86
CA SER A 157 13.78 -5.88 -3.46
C SER A 157 13.93 -7.14 -4.29
N GLU A 158 15.18 -7.56 -4.50
CA GLU A 158 15.49 -8.79 -5.25
C GLU A 158 14.93 -10.03 -4.56
N LYS A 159 14.97 -10.07 -3.22
CA LYS A 159 14.40 -11.18 -2.45
C LYS A 159 12.91 -11.34 -2.71
N VAL A 160 12.14 -10.25 -2.67
CA VAL A 160 10.69 -10.29 -2.95
C VAL A 160 10.42 -10.68 -4.40
N ASN A 161 11.26 -10.25 -5.35
CA ASN A 161 11.15 -10.63 -6.76
C ASN A 161 11.38 -12.14 -6.96
N GLN A 162 12.37 -12.72 -6.27
CA GLN A 162 12.62 -14.17 -6.31
C GLN A 162 11.45 -14.94 -5.68
N ASP A 163 10.96 -14.50 -4.53
CA ASP A 163 9.80 -15.10 -3.87
C ASP A 163 8.55 -15.02 -4.77
N LEU A 164 8.32 -13.91 -5.45
CA LEU A 164 7.22 -13.73 -6.39
C LEU A 164 7.24 -14.78 -7.52
N LYS A 165 8.42 -15.06 -8.08
CA LYS A 165 8.58 -16.03 -9.17
C LYS A 165 8.18 -17.46 -8.77
N THR A 166 8.13 -17.77 -7.48
CA THR A 166 7.64 -19.08 -6.99
C THR A 166 6.10 -19.19 -7.03
N PHE A 167 5.40 -18.06 -7.13
CA PHE A 167 3.93 -18.00 -7.16
C PHE A 167 3.35 -17.76 -8.55
N THR A 168 4.09 -17.05 -9.41
CA THR A 168 3.57 -16.62 -10.72
C THR A 168 4.68 -16.37 -11.73
N GLN A 169 4.37 -16.62 -13.02
CA GLN A 169 5.24 -16.30 -14.15
C GLN A 169 4.79 -15.00 -14.86
N LYS A 170 3.86 -14.26 -14.29
CA LYS A 170 3.40 -12.99 -14.88
C LYS A 170 4.52 -11.95 -14.92
N PRO A 171 4.46 -10.99 -15.85
CA PRO A 171 5.50 -9.96 -15.97
C PRO A 171 5.73 -9.22 -14.66
N SER A 172 7.00 -9.09 -14.27
CA SER A 172 7.42 -8.36 -13.08
C SER A 172 8.63 -7.50 -13.38
N ILE A 173 8.75 -6.38 -12.68
CA ILE A 173 9.92 -5.52 -12.68
C ILE A 173 10.35 -5.28 -11.24
N ASN A 174 11.67 -5.33 -11.00
CA ASN A 174 12.26 -4.95 -9.73
C ASN A 174 12.82 -3.53 -9.83
N ILE A 175 12.38 -2.63 -8.95
CA ILE A 175 12.85 -1.25 -8.87
C ILE A 175 13.34 -0.97 -7.46
N VAL A 176 14.32 -0.07 -7.33
CA VAL A 176 14.79 0.35 -6.01
C VAL A 176 13.70 1.14 -5.30
N HIS A 177 13.51 0.87 -4.00
CA HIS A 177 12.58 1.64 -3.19
C HIS A 177 12.97 3.13 -3.21
N PRO A 178 12.07 4.05 -3.59
CA PRO A 178 12.38 5.46 -3.62
C PRO A 178 12.66 6.00 -2.22
N ILE A 179 13.58 6.96 -2.14
CA ILE A 179 13.87 7.68 -0.90
C ILE A 179 12.72 8.67 -0.65
N TYR A 180 12.27 8.74 0.60
CA TYR A 180 11.29 9.74 1.01
C TYR A 180 11.94 11.11 1.13
N ASP A 181 11.22 12.14 0.69
CA ASP A 181 11.63 13.55 0.71
C ASP A 181 10.77 14.41 1.66
N ASN A 182 10.06 13.75 2.61
CA ASN A 182 9.13 14.40 3.53
C ASN A 182 9.72 14.64 4.93
N PHE A 183 11.03 14.52 5.09
CA PHE A 183 11.69 14.71 6.39
C PHE A 183 12.22 16.14 6.59
N GLY A 184 11.94 17.04 5.66
CA GLY A 184 12.45 18.41 5.68
C GLY A 184 13.88 18.53 5.19
N ASP A 185 14.45 19.73 5.34
CA ASP A 185 15.82 20.02 4.92
C ASP A 185 16.84 19.40 5.88
N ILE A 186 18.01 19.10 5.35
CA ILE A 186 19.11 18.56 6.14
C ILE A 186 19.63 19.68 7.05
N ILE A 187 19.59 19.45 8.37
CA ILE A 187 20.19 20.34 9.37
C ILE A 187 21.52 19.78 9.86
N SER A 188 22.36 20.65 10.41
CA SER A 188 23.65 20.20 10.96
C SER A 188 23.48 19.23 12.12
N LYS A 189 24.48 18.36 12.32
CA LYS A 189 24.48 17.40 13.45
C LYS A 189 24.38 18.12 14.79
N GLU A 190 25.00 19.28 14.92
CA GLU A 190 24.98 20.07 16.16
C GLU A 190 23.59 20.63 16.43
N GLU A 191 22.95 21.21 15.42
CA GLU A 191 21.59 21.73 15.51
C GLU A 191 20.58 20.62 15.83
N ALA A 192 20.68 19.47 15.12
CA ALA A 192 19.82 18.31 15.38
C ALA A 192 19.96 17.81 16.83
N ARG A 193 21.19 17.70 17.34
CA ARG A 193 21.45 17.28 18.71
C ARG A 193 20.93 18.26 19.74
N LYS A 194 21.12 19.57 19.49
CA LYS A 194 20.57 20.62 20.33
C LYS A 194 19.04 20.58 20.38
N HIS A 195 18.42 20.42 19.21
CA HIS A 195 16.94 20.33 19.09
C HIS A 195 16.37 19.10 19.83
N LEU A 196 17.08 17.97 19.76
CA LEU A 196 16.68 16.70 20.41
C LEU A 196 17.18 16.57 21.86
N ALA A 197 17.81 17.61 22.43
CA ALA A 197 18.43 17.58 23.76
C ALA A 197 19.42 16.41 23.94
N LEU A 198 20.21 16.09 22.90
CA LEU A 198 21.18 15.02 22.88
C LEU A 198 22.60 15.55 23.14
N PRO A 199 23.51 14.76 23.77
CA PRO A 199 24.90 15.14 23.98
C PRO A 199 25.62 15.45 22.67
N VAL A 200 26.30 16.60 22.57
CA VAL A 200 26.91 17.06 21.33
C VAL A 200 28.12 16.20 20.93
N ASN A 201 28.94 15.75 21.88
CA ASN A 201 30.22 15.10 21.62
C ASN A 201 30.21 13.57 21.82
N GLU A 202 29.09 12.98 22.25
CA GLU A 202 29.04 11.54 22.50
C GLU A 202 28.73 10.73 21.24
N LYS A 203 29.18 9.48 21.24
CA LYS A 203 28.77 8.52 20.22
C LYS A 203 27.35 8.05 20.51
N ILE A 204 26.44 8.20 19.54
CA ILE A 204 25.04 7.80 19.67
C ILE A 204 24.79 6.67 18.67
N ILE A 205 24.19 5.59 19.14
CA ILE A 205 23.68 4.49 18.31
C ILE A 205 22.16 4.57 18.36
N LEU A 206 21.54 4.79 17.20
CA LEU A 206 20.08 4.75 17.07
C LEU A 206 19.64 3.36 16.64
N PHE A 207 18.76 2.74 17.42
CA PHE A 207 18.02 1.56 17.02
C PHE A 207 16.57 1.98 16.73
N LEU A 208 16.19 1.91 15.45
CA LEU A 208 14.84 2.22 15.01
C LEU A 208 14.11 0.91 14.62
N SER A 209 12.99 0.63 15.28
CA SER A 209 12.17 -0.56 14.99
C SER A 209 10.71 -0.19 14.78
N LEU A 210 10.06 -0.86 13.82
CA LEU A 210 8.62 -0.72 13.57
C LEU A 210 7.73 -1.38 14.65
N ILE A 211 8.32 -2.18 15.54
CA ILE A 211 7.59 -2.96 16.55
C ILE A 211 7.21 -2.12 17.79
N HIS A 212 7.80 -0.95 17.94
CA HIS A 212 7.68 -0.11 19.14
C HIS A 212 6.91 1.20 18.89
N ILE A 213 6.08 1.25 17.87
CA ILE A 213 5.22 2.40 17.57
C ILE A 213 3.78 2.08 17.91
#